data_d5e6ef0084be5858cfc0dbc2f551e9e3
#
_entry.id   d5e6ef0084be5858cfc0dbc2f551e9e3
#
_cell.length_a   1.000
_cell.length_b   1.000
_cell.length_c   1.000
_cell.angle_alpha   90.00
_cell.angle_beta   90.00
_cell.angle_gamma   90.00
#
_symmetry.space_group_name_H-M   'P 1'
#
loop_
_entity.id
_entity.type
_entity.pdbx_description
1 polymer ?
#
loop_
_entity_poly.entity_id
_entity_poly.type
_entity_poly.pdbx_seq_one_letter_code
_entity_poly.pdbx_strand_id
1 'polypeptide(L)'
;LMQSHDGFINLMPAVPDEWADGEIKGLRAIGGFVLEDMVWKDGKLMSARLRSTLGGNLRLRAPVKIKSDTHEVKEAEGENPNPLFYTYSMPVKKISGDEYVDVDNSSVNNRLPETWLYDIETKAGDVVYITNESSASGIDQTLTDNGSNGSIYDISGRKVDSPERGIFIKNGKAFIKKIAEL
;
A
#
# COMPACT_ATOMS: atom_id res chain seq x y z
N LEU A 1 -8.33 -2.70 10.51
CA LEU A 1 -7.48 -2.53 9.33
C LEU A 1 -7.06 -1.08 9.08
N MET A 2 -7.92 -0.11 9.36
CA MET A 2 -7.60 1.32 9.26
C MET A 2 -8.31 2.12 10.35
N GLN A 3 -7.63 3.12 10.91
CA GLN A 3 -8.18 4.11 11.83
C GLN A 3 -7.76 5.51 11.37
N SER A 4 -8.54 6.55 11.65
CA SER A 4 -8.22 7.92 11.21
C SER A 4 -8.67 9.01 12.20
N HIS A 5 -8.82 8.69 13.49
CA HIS A 5 -9.40 9.60 14.50
C HIS A 5 -8.37 10.34 15.37
N ASP A 6 -7.07 9.97 15.28
CA ASP A 6 -6.00 10.51 16.13
C ASP A 6 -5.11 11.53 15.41
N GLY A 7 -5.65 12.28 14.45
CA GLY A 7 -4.86 13.25 13.70
C GLY A 7 -4.01 12.67 12.57
N PHE A 8 -4.15 11.39 12.28
CA PHE A 8 -3.47 10.67 11.20
C PHE A 8 -4.30 9.48 10.73
N ILE A 9 -3.98 8.95 9.56
CA ILE A 9 -4.50 7.67 9.08
C ILE A 9 -3.54 6.57 9.54
N ASN A 10 -4.05 5.62 10.32
CA ASN A 10 -3.30 4.48 10.82
C ASN A 10 -3.66 3.23 10.00
N LEU A 11 -2.68 2.71 9.26
CA LEU A 11 -2.84 1.49 8.47
C LEU A 11 -2.47 0.27 9.30
N MET A 12 -3.32 -0.74 9.24
CA MET A 12 -3.14 -2.02 9.90
C MET A 12 -2.83 -1.92 11.41
N PRO A 13 -3.56 -1.10 12.19
CA PRO A 13 -3.29 -0.97 13.62
C PRO A 13 -3.51 -2.27 14.39
N ALA A 14 -4.37 -3.14 13.86
CA ALA A 14 -4.63 -4.47 14.38
C ALA A 14 -5.13 -5.36 13.23
N VAL A 15 -4.41 -6.44 12.99
CA VAL A 15 -4.77 -7.49 12.02
C VAL A 15 -4.68 -8.82 12.74
N PRO A 16 -5.75 -9.64 12.76
CA PRO A 16 -5.70 -10.97 13.33
C PRO A 16 -4.69 -11.88 12.60
N ASP A 17 -4.07 -12.79 13.33
CA ASP A 17 -3.08 -13.72 12.74
C ASP A 17 -3.68 -14.58 11.63
N GLU A 18 -4.98 -14.90 11.73
CA GLU A 18 -5.73 -15.65 10.71
C GLU A 18 -5.87 -14.87 9.37
N TRP A 19 -5.64 -13.54 9.38
CA TRP A 19 -5.68 -12.68 8.20
C TRP A 19 -4.26 -12.36 7.73
N ALA A 20 -3.41 -13.38 7.64
CA ALA A 20 -2.01 -13.20 7.26
C ALA A 20 -1.87 -12.51 5.89
N ASP A 21 -2.72 -12.85 4.93
CA ASP A 21 -2.76 -12.25 3.60
C ASP A 21 -4.14 -11.62 3.36
N GLY A 22 -4.16 -10.50 2.63
CA GLY A 22 -5.42 -9.89 2.28
C GLY A 22 -5.33 -8.62 1.46
N GLU A 23 -6.50 -8.18 1.05
CA GLU A 23 -6.73 -6.93 0.32
C GLU A 23 -8.00 -6.27 0.83
N ILE A 24 -8.00 -4.95 0.92
CA ILE A 24 -9.21 -4.16 1.20
C ILE A 24 -9.28 -2.94 0.29
N LYS A 25 -10.50 -2.53 -0.07
CA LYS A 25 -10.76 -1.42 -0.98
C LYS A 25 -11.85 -0.50 -0.47
N GLY A 26 -11.73 0.78 -0.83
CA GLY A 26 -12.82 1.74 -0.75
C GLY A 26 -13.12 2.27 0.65
N LEU A 27 -12.15 2.33 1.58
CA LEU A 27 -12.36 2.90 2.91
C LEU A 27 -12.20 4.43 2.89
N ARG A 28 -13.12 5.13 3.53
CA ARG A 28 -13.03 6.58 3.73
C ARG A 28 -12.34 6.90 5.05
N ALA A 29 -11.45 7.88 5.01
CA ALA A 29 -10.72 8.39 6.17
C ALA A 29 -11.05 9.87 6.41
N ILE A 30 -10.72 10.36 7.60
CA ILE A 30 -10.75 11.79 7.94
C ILE A 30 -9.75 12.55 7.06
N GLY A 31 -9.93 13.84 6.88
CA GLY A 31 -9.03 14.69 6.09
C GLY A 31 -9.33 14.70 4.58
N GLY A 32 -10.44 14.08 4.16
CA GLY A 32 -10.80 14.00 2.74
C GLY A 32 -10.03 12.94 1.97
N PHE A 33 -9.58 11.89 2.64
CA PHE A 33 -8.85 10.79 2.01
C PHE A 33 -9.71 9.55 1.81
N VAL A 34 -9.42 8.82 0.76
CA VAL A 34 -10.01 7.51 0.46
C VAL A 34 -8.88 6.50 0.26
N LEU A 35 -8.85 5.46 1.07
CA LEU A 35 -8.03 4.29 0.83
C LEU A 35 -8.68 3.50 -0.32
N GLU A 36 -8.13 3.64 -1.53
CA GLU A 36 -8.66 2.97 -2.72
C GLU A 36 -8.39 1.47 -2.68
N ASP A 37 -7.17 1.11 -2.30
CA ASP A 37 -6.78 -0.26 -2.01
C ASP A 37 -5.63 -0.32 -1.00
N MET A 38 -5.54 -1.43 -0.30
CA MET A 38 -4.43 -1.81 0.56
C MET A 38 -4.25 -3.31 0.49
N VAL A 39 -3.01 -3.75 0.29
CA VAL A 39 -2.62 -5.16 0.20
C VAL A 39 -1.61 -5.48 1.29
N TRP A 40 -1.81 -6.59 1.97
CA TRP A 40 -0.85 -7.11 2.93
C TRP A 40 -0.58 -8.60 2.69
N LYS A 41 0.60 -9.05 3.09
CA LYS A 41 1.05 -10.43 2.98
C LYS A 41 1.90 -10.80 4.19
N ASP A 42 1.73 -12.01 4.71
CA ASP A 42 2.41 -12.49 5.92
C ASP A 42 2.27 -11.47 7.09
N GLY A 43 1.08 -10.88 7.25
CA GLY A 43 0.79 -9.87 8.27
C GLY A 43 1.47 -8.51 8.03
N LYS A 44 2.16 -8.27 6.92
CA LYS A 44 2.90 -7.05 6.63
C LYS A 44 2.27 -6.26 5.50
N LEU A 45 2.18 -4.93 5.68
CA LEU A 45 1.77 -4.02 4.61
C LEU A 45 2.71 -4.17 3.41
N MET A 46 2.16 -4.43 2.24
CA MET A 46 2.89 -4.48 0.97
C MET A 46 2.74 -3.18 0.20
N SER A 47 1.51 -2.73 0.01
CA SER A 47 1.20 -1.50 -0.70
C SER A 47 -0.13 -0.91 -0.25
N ALA A 48 -0.29 0.40 -0.44
CA ALA A 48 -1.59 1.04 -0.35
C ALA A 48 -1.70 2.21 -1.34
N ARG A 49 -2.91 2.50 -1.75
CA ARG A 49 -3.25 3.60 -2.63
C ARG A 49 -4.30 4.48 -1.98
N LEU A 50 -3.95 5.75 -1.76
CA LEU A 50 -4.81 6.72 -1.10
C LEU A 50 -5.09 7.88 -2.04
N ARG A 51 -6.37 8.15 -2.29
CA ARG A 51 -6.80 9.33 -3.04
C ARG A 51 -7.05 10.49 -2.08
N SER A 52 -6.44 11.63 -2.38
CA SER A 52 -6.77 12.91 -1.73
C SER A 52 -7.92 13.58 -2.48
N THR A 53 -9.06 13.79 -1.81
CA THR A 53 -10.21 14.46 -2.45
C THR A 53 -10.21 15.97 -2.27
N LEU A 54 -9.55 16.45 -1.22
CA LEU A 54 -9.56 17.88 -0.83
C LEU A 54 -8.17 18.52 -0.88
N GLY A 55 -7.09 17.73 -1.01
CA GLY A 55 -5.72 18.21 -0.85
C GLY A 55 -5.31 18.33 0.62
N GLY A 56 -4.09 18.84 0.83
CA GLY A 56 -3.48 19.02 2.14
C GLY A 56 -2.58 17.86 2.56
N ASN A 57 -2.00 17.99 3.73
CA ASN A 57 -1.07 17.00 4.25
C ASN A 57 -1.77 15.68 4.60
N LEU A 58 -1.33 14.60 4.01
CA LEU A 58 -1.66 13.23 4.39
C LEU A 58 -0.69 12.80 5.49
N ARG A 59 -1.13 12.80 6.75
CA ARG A 59 -0.36 12.18 7.84
C ARG A 59 -0.74 10.72 7.98
N LEU A 60 0.25 9.85 7.81
CA LEU A 60 0.07 8.41 7.71
C LEU A 60 0.95 7.66 8.70
N ARG A 61 0.36 6.78 9.51
CA ARG A 61 1.08 5.81 10.32
C ARG A 61 1.06 4.44 9.65
N ALA A 62 2.23 3.83 9.55
CA ALA A 62 2.38 2.51 8.94
C ALA A 62 3.19 1.56 9.85
N PRO A 63 2.89 0.25 9.85
CA PRO A 63 3.61 -0.78 10.62
C PRO A 63 4.94 -1.18 9.98
N VAL A 64 5.29 -0.59 8.86
CA VAL A 64 6.54 -0.80 8.12
C VAL A 64 7.06 0.54 7.62
N LYS A 65 8.35 0.62 7.32
CA LYS A 65 8.89 1.76 6.59
C LYS A 65 8.32 1.77 5.18
N ILE A 66 7.90 2.94 4.72
CA ILE A 66 7.27 3.12 3.42
C ILE A 66 8.08 4.04 2.51
N LYS A 67 7.91 3.82 1.21
CA LYS A 67 8.35 4.72 0.15
C LYS A 67 7.22 4.97 -0.83
N SER A 68 7.34 6.01 -1.64
CA SER A 68 6.41 6.31 -2.73
C SER A 68 7.19 6.77 -3.96
N ASP A 69 6.78 6.30 -5.13
CA ASP A 69 7.31 6.75 -6.42
C ASP A 69 6.52 7.95 -6.98
N THR A 70 5.39 8.30 -6.36
CA THR A 70 4.49 9.37 -6.79
C THR A 70 4.62 10.65 -5.98
N HIS A 71 5.01 10.55 -4.72
CA HIS A 71 5.08 11.68 -3.78
C HIS A 71 6.31 11.56 -2.88
N GLU A 72 6.81 12.70 -2.42
CA GLU A 72 7.84 12.73 -1.39
C GLU A 72 7.25 12.29 -0.05
N VAL A 73 7.89 11.32 0.62
CA VAL A 73 7.50 10.80 1.94
C VAL A 73 8.49 11.34 2.96
N LYS A 74 8.01 12.11 3.92
CA LYS A 74 8.83 12.69 5.00
C LYS A 74 8.42 12.09 6.34
N GLU A 75 9.34 11.97 7.27
CA GLU A 75 8.97 11.71 8.66
C GLU A 75 8.16 12.89 9.20
N ALA A 76 7.05 12.58 9.89
CA ALA A 76 6.17 13.61 10.41
C ALA A 76 6.82 14.38 11.56
N GLU A 77 6.63 15.70 11.58
CA GLU A 77 7.11 16.58 12.62
C GLU A 77 5.99 17.51 13.12
N GLY A 78 6.01 17.78 14.43
CA GLY A 78 5.07 18.69 15.04
C GLY A 78 3.59 18.32 14.86
N GLU A 79 2.73 19.31 14.88
CA GLU A 79 1.29 19.16 14.63
C GLU A 79 1.01 18.89 13.15
N ASN A 80 -0.07 18.14 12.87
CA ASN A 80 -0.51 17.93 11.49
C ASN A 80 -0.97 19.25 10.88
N PRO A 81 -0.32 19.75 9.80
CA PRO A 81 -0.71 21.01 9.19
C PRO A 81 -2.07 20.96 8.47
N ASN A 82 -2.63 19.78 8.24
CA ASN A 82 -3.95 19.64 7.65
C ASN A 82 -5.05 19.89 8.71
N PRO A 83 -5.80 20.99 8.63
CA PRO A 83 -6.80 21.36 9.66
C PRO A 83 -7.97 20.40 9.74
N LEU A 84 -8.13 19.51 8.77
CA LEU A 84 -9.17 18.48 8.77
C LEU A 84 -8.83 17.28 9.66
N PHE A 85 -7.57 17.18 10.13
CA PHE A 85 -7.15 16.20 11.11
C PHE A 85 -7.07 16.84 12.50
N TYR A 86 -8.19 16.88 13.19
CA TYR A 86 -8.23 17.41 14.55
C TYR A 86 -7.82 16.32 15.55
N THR A 87 -6.94 16.67 16.49
CA THR A 87 -6.56 15.82 17.62
C THR A 87 -6.31 16.65 18.87
N TYR A 88 -6.57 16.09 20.05
CA TYR A 88 -6.30 16.74 21.34
C TYR A 88 -4.86 16.59 21.81
N SER A 89 -4.12 15.67 21.22
CA SER A 89 -2.73 15.38 21.60
C SER A 89 -1.87 15.16 20.37
N MET A 90 -0.59 15.51 20.50
CA MET A 90 0.37 15.23 19.43
C MET A 90 0.67 13.72 19.39
N PRO A 91 0.51 13.06 18.25
CA PRO A 91 0.81 11.63 18.15
C PRO A 91 2.31 11.37 18.32
N VAL A 92 2.64 10.24 18.91
CA VAL A 92 4.04 9.78 19.00
C VAL A 92 4.58 9.56 17.59
N LYS A 93 5.74 10.15 17.28
CA LYS A 93 6.36 10.11 15.95
C LYS A 93 6.73 8.69 15.53
N LYS A 94 7.27 7.93 16.46
CA LYS A 94 7.65 6.53 16.27
C LYS A 94 7.32 5.75 17.54
N ILE A 95 6.76 4.56 17.38
CA ILE A 95 6.60 3.62 18.49
C ILE A 95 7.68 2.56 18.34
N SER A 96 8.51 2.42 19.38
CA SER A 96 9.53 1.39 19.46
C SER A 96 8.92 0.09 19.99
N GLY A 97 9.37 -1.04 19.47
CA GLY A 97 9.00 -2.34 20.00
C GLY A 97 9.45 -2.60 21.44
N ASP A 98 10.32 -1.75 21.98
CA ASP A 98 10.77 -1.81 23.36
C ASP A 98 9.87 -1.02 24.32
N GLU A 99 9.01 -0.15 23.79
CA GLU A 99 7.99 0.54 24.56
C GLU A 99 6.81 -0.41 24.79
N TYR A 100 6.62 -0.82 26.02
CA TYR A 100 5.50 -1.68 26.41
C TYR A 100 4.86 -1.15 27.70
N VAL A 101 3.61 -1.45 27.86
CA VAL A 101 2.91 -1.21 29.13
C VAL A 101 3.15 -2.43 30.02
N ASP A 102 3.80 -2.19 31.13
CA ASP A 102 3.96 -3.23 32.16
C ASP A 102 2.59 -3.46 32.84
N VAL A 103 1.91 -4.45 32.37
CA VAL A 103 0.73 -5.00 33.04
C VAL A 103 1.16 -6.30 33.69
N ASP A 104 0.80 -6.47 34.93
CA ASP A 104 1.12 -7.63 35.76
C ASP A 104 0.43 -8.91 35.24
N ASN A 105 0.68 -9.22 33.99
CA ASN A 105 0.16 -10.38 33.28
C ASN A 105 1.25 -11.00 32.39
N SER A 106 2.07 -11.84 32.98
CA SER A 106 3.21 -12.50 32.32
C SER A 106 2.84 -13.40 31.13
N SER A 107 1.56 -13.67 30.91
CA SER A 107 1.08 -14.50 29.81
C SER A 107 0.74 -13.71 28.53
N VAL A 108 0.71 -12.38 28.59
CA VAL A 108 0.38 -11.52 27.47
C VAL A 108 1.63 -10.79 26.97
N ASN A 109 1.91 -10.89 25.68
CA ASN A 109 2.95 -10.07 25.05
C ASN A 109 2.41 -8.64 24.89
N ASN A 110 2.82 -7.76 25.82
CA ASN A 110 2.38 -6.36 25.85
C ASN A 110 3.24 -5.43 24.96
N ARG A 111 4.21 -5.99 24.25
CA ARG A 111 5.09 -5.20 23.39
C ARG A 111 4.31 -4.59 22.25
N LEU A 112 4.35 -3.27 22.16
CA LEU A 112 3.75 -2.54 21.06
C LEU A 112 4.55 -2.79 19.76
N PRO A 113 3.87 -3.04 18.63
CA PRO A 113 4.56 -3.16 17.36
C PRO A 113 5.22 -1.83 16.98
N GLU A 114 6.37 -1.91 16.37
CA GLU A 114 7.06 -0.74 15.83
C GLU A 114 6.24 -0.12 14.70
N THR A 115 6.09 1.21 14.73
CA THR A 115 5.37 1.96 13.69
C THR A 115 6.08 3.27 13.39
N TRP A 116 5.84 3.80 12.18
CA TRP A 116 6.41 5.05 11.70
C TRP A 116 5.31 6.01 11.29
N LEU A 117 5.52 7.31 11.51
CA LEU A 117 4.59 8.37 11.16
C LEU A 117 5.20 9.25 10.07
N TYR A 118 4.45 9.48 9.02
CA TYR A 118 4.90 10.20 7.83
C TYR A 118 3.97 11.33 7.47
N ASP A 119 4.51 12.36 6.82
CA ASP A 119 3.80 13.44 6.16
C ASP A 119 4.03 13.36 4.65
N ILE A 120 2.95 13.51 3.89
CA ILE A 120 2.94 13.49 2.43
C ILE A 120 2.04 14.64 1.95
N GLU A 121 2.64 15.62 1.29
CA GLU A 121 1.90 16.72 0.71
C GLU A 121 1.06 16.26 -0.48
N THR A 122 -0.22 16.66 -0.50
CA THR A 122 -1.14 16.31 -1.58
C THR A 122 -1.95 17.48 -2.08
N LYS A 123 -2.38 17.40 -3.34
CA LYS A 123 -3.38 18.27 -3.95
C LYS A 123 -4.70 17.51 -4.12
N ALA A 124 -5.79 18.24 -4.27
CA ALA A 124 -7.08 17.62 -4.57
C ALA A 124 -7.00 16.83 -5.89
N GLY A 125 -7.40 15.57 -5.84
CA GLY A 125 -7.34 14.62 -6.96
C GLY A 125 -6.09 13.72 -6.99
N ASP A 126 -5.04 14.04 -6.22
CA ASP A 126 -3.84 13.23 -6.17
C ASP A 126 -4.13 11.81 -5.66
N VAL A 127 -3.37 10.87 -6.21
CA VAL A 127 -3.36 9.48 -5.76
C VAL A 127 -1.95 9.15 -5.29
N VAL A 128 -1.81 8.99 -3.98
CA VAL A 128 -0.57 8.59 -3.33
C VAL A 128 -0.48 7.07 -3.38
N TYR A 129 0.57 6.54 -4.00
CA TYR A 129 0.89 5.13 -3.97
C TYR A 129 2.10 4.89 -3.07
N ILE A 130 1.92 4.08 -2.05
CA ILE A 130 2.97 3.70 -1.11
C ILE A 130 3.26 2.22 -1.18
N THR A 131 4.52 1.87 -0.95
CA THR A 131 4.99 0.48 -0.85
C THR A 131 5.87 0.31 0.38
N ASN A 132 5.95 -0.91 0.88
CA ASN A 132 6.91 -1.27 1.91
C ASN A 132 8.34 -1.08 1.37
N GLU A 133 9.17 -0.33 2.08
CA GLU A 133 10.55 -0.05 1.68
C GLU A 133 11.40 -1.33 1.57
N SER A 134 11.13 -2.32 2.43
CA SER A 134 11.83 -3.60 2.44
C SER A 134 11.34 -4.57 1.36
N SER A 135 10.20 -4.30 0.74
CA SER A 135 9.78 -5.06 -0.43
C SER A 135 10.63 -4.60 -1.60
N ALA A 136 11.45 -5.50 -2.14
CA ALA A 136 12.02 -5.30 -3.46
C ALA A 136 10.88 -4.87 -4.38
N SER A 137 11.05 -3.77 -5.11
CA SER A 137 10.01 -3.15 -5.93
C SER A 137 9.30 -4.21 -6.75
N GLY A 138 8.13 -4.68 -6.28
CA GLY A 138 7.41 -5.81 -6.85
C GLY A 138 6.73 -5.51 -8.19
N ILE A 139 7.09 -4.39 -8.82
CA ILE A 139 6.76 -4.11 -10.23
C ILE A 139 7.96 -4.43 -11.13
N ASP A 140 9.12 -4.72 -10.56
CA ASP A 140 10.28 -5.24 -11.28
C ASP A 140 10.43 -6.77 -11.15
N GLN A 141 9.33 -7.51 -11.11
CA GLN A 141 9.30 -8.76 -11.80
C GLN A 141 9.09 -8.44 -13.30
N THR A 142 10.06 -7.82 -13.91
CA THR A 142 10.55 -8.36 -15.15
C THR A 142 10.79 -9.84 -14.82
N LEU A 143 9.83 -10.67 -15.22
CA LEU A 143 10.12 -12.07 -15.44
C LEU A 143 11.43 -12.06 -16.24
N THR A 144 12.54 -12.25 -15.55
CA THR A 144 13.79 -12.58 -16.22
C THR A 144 13.42 -13.79 -17.04
N ASP A 145 13.40 -13.58 -18.34
CA ASP A 145 13.13 -14.59 -19.35
C ASP A 145 14.24 -15.66 -19.22
N ASN A 146 14.06 -16.56 -18.23
CA ASN A 146 14.77 -17.81 -18.20
C ASN A 146 14.15 -18.68 -19.29
N GLY A 147 14.47 -18.37 -20.56
CA GLY A 147 14.52 -19.28 -21.69
C GLY A 147 13.43 -20.36 -21.82
N SER A 148 12.23 -20.16 -21.30
CA SER A 148 11.11 -21.05 -21.54
C SER A 148 10.05 -20.37 -22.39
N ASN A 149 9.68 -20.99 -23.49
CA ASN A 149 8.61 -20.63 -24.41
C ASN A 149 7.36 -20.15 -23.66
N GLY A 150 7.27 -18.85 -23.40
CA GLY A 150 6.15 -18.28 -22.65
C GLY A 150 4.84 -18.56 -23.35
N SER A 151 3.89 -19.15 -22.62
CA SER A 151 2.55 -19.40 -23.12
C SER A 151 1.87 -18.09 -23.53
N ILE A 152 1.15 -18.13 -24.65
CA ILE A 152 0.38 -17.00 -25.16
C ILE A 152 -1.06 -17.16 -24.67
N TYR A 153 -1.67 -16.08 -24.24
CA TYR A 153 -3.06 -16.03 -23.78
C TYR A 153 -3.85 -15.00 -24.58
N ASP A 154 -5.12 -15.27 -24.82
CA ASP A 154 -6.05 -14.28 -25.34
C ASP A 154 -6.50 -13.31 -24.22
N ILE A 155 -7.24 -12.27 -24.57
CA ILE A 155 -7.75 -11.26 -23.61
C ILE A 155 -8.75 -11.83 -22.58
N SER A 156 -9.27 -13.04 -22.79
CA SER A 156 -10.12 -13.76 -21.83
C SER A 156 -9.31 -14.66 -20.88
N GLY A 157 -7.97 -14.66 -20.99
CA GLY A 157 -7.06 -15.47 -20.16
C GLY A 157 -6.92 -16.92 -20.61
N ARG A 158 -7.44 -17.30 -21.77
CA ARG A 158 -7.34 -18.63 -22.32
C ARG A 158 -5.99 -18.80 -23.05
N LYS A 159 -5.28 -19.90 -22.79
CA LYS A 159 -4.05 -20.24 -23.48
C LYS A 159 -4.29 -20.51 -24.98
N VAL A 160 -3.44 -19.92 -25.82
CA VAL A 160 -3.51 -20.02 -27.27
C VAL A 160 -2.16 -20.48 -27.79
N ASP A 161 -2.12 -21.65 -28.42
CA ASP A 161 -0.86 -22.21 -28.93
C ASP A 161 -0.45 -21.60 -30.28
N SER A 162 -1.41 -21.16 -31.09
CA SER A 162 -1.18 -20.53 -32.39
C SER A 162 -2.10 -19.32 -32.57
N PRO A 163 -1.68 -18.11 -32.11
CA PRO A 163 -2.46 -16.91 -32.27
C PRO A 163 -2.55 -16.51 -33.75
N GLU A 164 -3.78 -16.34 -34.29
CA GLU A 164 -3.97 -15.93 -35.68
C GLU A 164 -4.14 -14.41 -35.82
N ARG A 165 -5.21 -13.85 -35.32
CA ARG A 165 -5.49 -12.40 -35.36
C ARG A 165 -6.08 -11.96 -34.04
N GLY A 166 -5.63 -10.84 -33.50
CA GLY A 166 -6.20 -10.27 -32.28
C GLY A 166 -5.16 -9.69 -31.32
N ILE A 167 -5.60 -9.42 -30.11
CA ILE A 167 -4.77 -8.98 -29.00
C ILE A 167 -4.46 -10.20 -28.12
N PHE A 168 -3.20 -10.41 -27.84
CA PHE A 168 -2.70 -11.53 -27.05
C PHE A 168 -1.74 -11.04 -25.97
N ILE A 169 -1.59 -11.83 -24.93
CA ILE A 169 -0.69 -11.56 -23.81
C ILE A 169 0.38 -12.66 -23.80
N LYS A 170 1.65 -12.28 -23.83
CA LYS A 170 2.79 -13.17 -23.64
C LYS A 170 3.75 -12.53 -22.65
N ASN A 171 4.17 -13.27 -21.63
CA ASN A 171 5.08 -12.78 -20.59
C ASN A 171 4.60 -11.45 -19.96
N GLY A 172 3.29 -11.34 -19.66
CA GLY A 172 2.71 -10.15 -19.08
C GLY A 172 2.59 -8.93 -20.01
N LYS A 173 3.00 -9.03 -21.27
CA LYS A 173 2.92 -7.94 -22.27
C LYS A 173 1.85 -8.24 -23.31
N ALA A 174 1.00 -7.26 -23.57
CA ALA A 174 0.02 -7.33 -24.66
C ALA A 174 0.70 -7.04 -26.00
N PHE A 175 0.35 -7.80 -27.03
CA PHE A 175 0.76 -7.54 -28.40
C PHE A 175 -0.40 -7.80 -29.38
N ILE A 176 -0.34 -7.16 -30.54
CA ILE A 176 -1.35 -7.32 -31.59
C ILE A 176 -0.74 -8.15 -32.72
N LYS A 177 -1.39 -9.25 -33.09
CA LYS A 177 -1.04 -9.99 -34.30
C LYS A 177 -2.00 -9.58 -35.42
N LYS A 178 -1.44 -9.06 -36.51
CA LYS A 178 -2.16 -8.73 -37.76
C LYS A 178 -1.98 -9.87 -38.76
N ILE A 179 -2.93 -10.05 -39.66
CA ILE A 179 -2.75 -10.95 -40.81
C ILE A 179 -1.71 -10.29 -41.71
N ALA A 180 -0.74 -11.04 -42.17
CA ALA A 180 0.13 -10.58 -43.25
C ALA A 180 -0.70 -10.41 -44.51
N GLU A 181 -0.73 -9.21 -45.08
CA GLU A 181 -1.30 -8.99 -46.40
C GLU A 181 -0.41 -9.71 -47.40
N LEU A 182 -1.06 -10.55 -48.23
CA LEU A 182 -0.45 -11.23 -49.37
C LEU A 182 -0.26 -10.25 -50.52
#